data_628150706b44e879c1f3dc409125bc73
#
_entry.id   628150706b44e879c1f3dc409125bc73
#
_cell.length_a   1.000
_cell.length_b   1.000
_cell.length_c   1.000
_cell.angle_alpha   90.00
_cell.angle_beta   90.00
_cell.angle_gamma   90.00
#
_symmetry.space_group_name_H-M   'P 1'
#
loop_
_entity.id
_entity.type
_entity.pdbx_description
1 polymer ?
#
loop_
_entity_poly.entity_id
_entity_poly.type
_entity_poly.pdbx_seq_one_letter_code
_entity_poly.pdbx_strand_id
1 'polypeptide(L)'
;MSWKPIIVSAAALVASFSAAGAGSDWATRDEAQAMVRKAVSFVKTEGADKAYAAFTKKSPQFIDRDLYVVVYGLDGKVLAHGANDKLVGKEMIDAQDVDGKFFVKERVDLAKTNATFWQDYKFVNPVSKKIEPKQMYCERLGDTAVCGGVYKF
;
A
#
# COMPACT_ATOMS: atom_id res chain seq x y z
N MET A 1 4.10 48.51 60.00
CA MET A 1 4.89 47.43 59.37
C MET A 1 3.90 46.48 58.71
N SER A 2 3.80 46.51 57.40
CA SER A 2 2.83 45.75 56.61
C SER A 2 3.53 44.56 55.96
N TRP A 3 3.23 43.37 56.45
CA TRP A 3 3.74 42.14 55.84
C TRP A 3 2.77 41.70 54.77
N LYS A 4 3.26 41.69 53.52
CA LYS A 4 2.54 41.10 52.39
C LYS A 4 2.94 39.62 52.23
N PRO A 5 2.00 38.70 52.12
CA PRO A 5 2.34 37.31 51.83
C PRO A 5 2.72 37.16 50.34
N ILE A 6 3.85 36.48 50.10
CA ILE A 6 4.29 36.06 48.77
C ILE A 6 3.52 34.81 48.43
N ILE A 7 2.67 34.88 47.37
CA ILE A 7 1.99 33.72 46.81
C ILE A 7 2.95 33.10 45.83
N VAL A 8 3.47 31.91 46.17
CA VAL A 8 4.25 31.08 45.25
C VAL A 8 3.24 30.24 44.43
N SER A 9 3.03 30.66 43.18
CA SER A 9 2.25 29.83 42.22
C SER A 9 3.11 28.67 41.74
N ALA A 10 2.81 27.47 42.18
CA ALA A 10 3.37 26.26 41.63
C ALA A 10 2.68 25.96 40.28
N ALA A 11 3.39 26.20 39.19
CA ALA A 11 2.97 25.77 37.87
C ALA A 11 3.18 24.26 37.76
N ALA A 12 2.09 23.51 37.80
CA ALA A 12 2.11 22.08 37.50
C ALA A 12 2.34 21.88 35.99
N LEU A 13 3.51 21.42 35.61
CA LEU A 13 3.81 20.96 34.27
C LEU A 13 3.08 19.65 34.05
N VAL A 14 1.96 19.68 33.33
CA VAL A 14 1.29 18.46 32.84
C VAL A 14 2.11 17.98 31.65
N ALA A 15 2.98 16.99 31.87
CA ALA A 15 3.64 16.28 30.81
C ALA A 15 2.59 15.39 30.11
N SER A 16 2.11 15.83 28.94
CA SER A 16 1.30 15.00 28.05
C SER A 16 2.18 13.89 27.50
N PHE A 17 2.11 12.72 28.09
CA PHE A 17 2.64 11.49 27.48
C PHE A 17 1.78 11.17 26.26
N SER A 18 2.24 11.56 25.08
CA SER A 18 1.75 10.95 23.84
C SER A 18 2.17 9.49 23.88
N ALA A 19 1.23 8.59 24.15
CA ALA A 19 1.44 7.19 23.89
C ALA A 19 1.68 7.04 22.40
N ALA A 20 2.95 6.86 22.00
CA ALA A 20 3.28 6.33 20.69
C ALA A 20 2.67 4.93 20.65
N GLY A 21 1.51 4.79 20.02
CA GLY A 21 0.88 3.51 19.80
C GLY A 21 1.90 2.61 19.11
N ALA A 22 2.16 1.43 19.68
CA ALA A 22 2.92 0.39 19.00
C ALA A 22 2.28 0.19 17.63
N GLY A 23 3.03 0.44 16.52
CA GLY A 23 2.53 0.27 15.17
C GLY A 23 2.03 -1.15 14.98
N SER A 24 0.94 -1.32 14.25
CA SER A 24 0.44 -2.66 13.90
C SER A 24 1.54 -3.44 13.16
N ASP A 25 1.65 -4.75 13.43
CA ASP A 25 2.54 -5.66 12.69
C ASP A 25 2.14 -5.81 11.22
N TRP A 26 0.94 -5.36 10.87
CA TRP A 26 0.34 -5.44 9.53
C TRP A 26 -0.06 -4.05 9.04
N ALA A 27 0.06 -3.85 7.73
CA ALA A 27 -0.38 -2.61 7.11
C ALA A 27 -1.91 -2.47 7.13
N THR A 28 -2.37 -1.24 7.23
CA THR A 28 -3.79 -0.88 7.23
C THR A 28 -4.28 -0.47 5.85
N ARG A 29 -5.59 -0.42 5.66
CA ARG A 29 -6.22 0.05 4.41
C ARG A 29 -5.83 1.51 4.10
N ASP A 30 -5.77 2.38 5.09
CA ASP A 30 -5.39 3.78 4.91
C ASP A 30 -3.93 3.92 4.45
N GLU A 31 -3.03 3.09 5.01
CA GLU A 31 -1.64 3.02 4.58
C GLU A 31 -1.52 2.50 3.13
N ALA A 32 -2.33 1.52 2.73
CA ALA A 32 -2.36 1.03 1.36
C ALA A 32 -2.80 2.12 0.38
N GLN A 33 -3.88 2.86 0.70
CA GLN A 33 -4.32 3.99 -0.12
C GLN A 33 -3.24 5.08 -0.21
N ALA A 34 -2.62 5.43 0.91
CA ALA A 34 -1.57 6.45 0.95
C ALA A 34 -0.36 6.04 0.09
N MET A 35 0.08 4.79 0.20
CA MET A 35 1.19 4.27 -0.60
C MET A 35 0.86 4.26 -2.10
N VAL A 36 -0.34 3.84 -2.50
CA VAL A 36 -0.76 3.84 -3.92
C VAL A 36 -0.81 5.27 -4.48
N ARG A 37 -1.38 6.23 -3.75
CA ARG A 37 -1.39 7.64 -4.17
C ARG A 37 0.03 8.18 -4.33
N LYS A 38 0.92 7.87 -3.40
CA LYS A 38 2.34 8.22 -3.50
C LYS A 38 3.00 7.57 -4.71
N ALA A 39 2.71 6.29 -4.99
CA ALA A 39 3.23 5.59 -6.15
C ALA A 39 2.72 6.22 -7.47
N VAL A 40 1.43 6.54 -7.57
CA VAL A 40 0.86 7.24 -8.72
C VAL A 40 1.54 8.60 -8.94
N SER A 41 1.71 9.39 -7.88
CA SER A 41 2.44 10.66 -7.95
C SER A 41 3.88 10.46 -8.44
N PHE A 42 4.56 9.46 -7.94
CA PHE A 42 5.94 9.15 -8.30
C PHE A 42 6.08 8.75 -9.79
N VAL A 43 5.12 7.96 -10.32
CA VAL A 43 5.07 7.66 -11.76
C VAL A 43 4.91 8.94 -12.59
N LYS A 44 4.03 9.84 -12.16
CA LYS A 44 3.78 11.12 -12.88
C LYS A 44 4.98 12.06 -12.87
N THR A 45 5.76 12.08 -11.79
CA THR A 45 6.90 13.02 -11.63
C THR A 45 8.21 12.46 -12.16
N GLU A 46 8.47 11.15 -11.96
CA GLU A 46 9.76 10.52 -12.28
C GLU A 46 9.73 9.70 -13.56
N GLY A 47 8.57 9.45 -14.12
CA GLY A 47 8.36 8.58 -15.28
C GLY A 47 8.19 7.09 -14.90
N ALA A 48 7.54 6.35 -15.81
CA ALA A 48 7.17 4.96 -15.60
C ALA A 48 8.38 4.04 -15.34
N ASP A 49 9.42 4.13 -16.16
CA ASP A 49 10.57 3.22 -16.07
C ASP A 49 11.28 3.33 -14.72
N LYS A 50 11.52 4.55 -14.26
CA LYS A 50 12.16 4.81 -12.97
C LYS A 50 11.27 4.36 -11.80
N ALA A 51 9.98 4.65 -11.89
CA ALA A 51 9.01 4.29 -10.86
C ALA A 51 8.86 2.77 -10.75
N TYR A 52 8.67 2.07 -11.86
CA TYR A 52 8.51 0.61 -11.86
C TYR A 52 9.77 -0.11 -11.35
N ALA A 53 10.95 0.40 -11.70
CA ALA A 53 12.21 -0.09 -11.14
C ALA A 53 12.28 0.12 -9.62
N ALA A 54 11.88 1.28 -9.11
CA ALA A 54 11.86 1.56 -7.68
C ALA A 54 10.87 0.64 -6.92
N PHE A 55 9.68 0.40 -7.47
CA PHE A 55 8.69 -0.49 -6.86
C PHE A 55 9.19 -1.93 -6.81
N THR A 56 9.75 -2.43 -7.90
CA THR A 56 10.24 -3.82 -8.01
C THR A 56 11.49 -4.06 -7.16
N LYS A 57 12.38 -3.09 -7.08
CA LYS A 57 13.60 -3.15 -6.25
C LYS A 57 13.34 -2.91 -4.76
N LYS A 58 12.07 -2.79 -4.35
CA LYS A 58 11.66 -2.61 -2.96
C LYS A 58 12.27 -1.37 -2.31
N SER A 59 12.26 -0.24 -3.04
CA SER A 59 12.63 1.03 -2.45
C SER A 59 11.85 1.25 -1.13
N PRO A 60 12.50 1.67 -0.02
CA PRO A 60 11.86 1.74 1.30
C PRO A 60 10.57 2.57 1.36
N GLN A 61 10.40 3.50 0.42
CA GLN A 61 9.19 4.33 0.35
C GLN A 61 7.99 3.63 -0.29
N PHE A 62 8.16 2.42 -0.87
CA PHE A 62 7.13 1.65 -1.57
C PHE A 62 6.98 0.21 -1.07
N ILE A 63 7.54 -0.07 0.10
CA ILE A 63 7.35 -1.32 0.83
C ILE A 63 7.27 -1.00 2.33
N ASP A 64 6.31 -1.60 3.02
CA ASP A 64 6.17 -1.48 4.46
C ASP A 64 5.47 -2.74 5.02
N ARG A 65 6.19 -3.54 5.80
CA ARG A 65 5.68 -4.80 6.38
C ARG A 65 5.16 -5.74 5.27
N ASP A 66 3.85 -6.02 5.21
CA ASP A 66 3.20 -6.83 4.19
C ASP A 66 2.67 -6.03 2.99
N LEU A 67 2.77 -4.70 3.03
CA LEU A 67 2.31 -3.78 1.99
C LEU A 67 3.43 -3.51 0.96
N TYR A 68 3.10 -3.64 -0.31
CA TYR A 68 3.99 -3.34 -1.43
C TYR A 68 3.20 -2.88 -2.66
N VAL A 69 3.87 -2.23 -3.60
CA VAL A 69 3.26 -1.74 -4.84
C VAL A 69 3.38 -2.78 -5.95
N VAL A 70 2.29 -2.95 -6.70
CA VAL A 70 2.27 -3.67 -7.97
C VAL A 70 1.65 -2.80 -9.06
N VAL A 71 2.10 -2.96 -10.30
CA VAL A 71 1.53 -2.28 -11.45
C VAL A 71 1.22 -3.29 -12.54
N TYR A 72 0.00 -3.23 -13.05
CA TYR A 72 -0.47 -4.04 -14.17
C TYR A 72 -0.85 -3.16 -15.35
N GLY A 73 -0.46 -3.55 -16.55
CA GLY A 73 -1.10 -3.04 -17.75
C GLY A 73 -2.55 -3.49 -17.85
N LEU A 74 -3.39 -2.75 -18.54
CA LEU A 74 -4.78 -3.15 -18.79
C LEU A 74 -4.91 -4.37 -19.74
N ASP A 75 -3.81 -4.84 -20.28
CA ASP A 75 -3.65 -6.12 -20.99
C ASP A 75 -3.40 -7.31 -20.04
N GLY A 76 -3.17 -7.06 -18.75
CA GLY A 76 -2.86 -8.08 -17.75
C GLY A 76 -1.38 -8.38 -17.55
N LYS A 77 -0.50 -7.65 -18.22
CA LYS A 77 0.95 -7.78 -18.05
C LYS A 77 1.42 -7.13 -16.76
N VAL A 78 2.28 -7.82 -16.01
CA VAL A 78 2.91 -7.26 -14.81
C VAL A 78 4.02 -6.30 -15.20
N LEU A 79 3.93 -5.04 -14.81
CA LEU A 79 4.92 -4.00 -15.10
C LEU A 79 5.85 -3.73 -13.91
N ALA A 80 5.37 -3.90 -12.69
CA ALA A 80 6.16 -3.83 -11.46
C ALA A 80 5.55 -4.72 -10.37
N HIS A 81 6.40 -5.30 -9.51
CA HIS A 81 5.92 -6.14 -8.42
C HIS A 81 6.88 -6.11 -7.23
N GLY A 82 6.50 -5.43 -6.15
CA GLY A 82 7.34 -5.18 -4.98
C GLY A 82 7.64 -6.39 -4.10
N ALA A 83 6.92 -7.51 -4.25
CA ALA A 83 7.18 -8.73 -3.49
C ALA A 83 7.87 -9.84 -4.31
N ASN A 84 7.67 -9.88 -5.63
CA ASN A 84 8.22 -10.93 -6.49
C ASN A 84 8.57 -10.38 -7.89
N ASP A 85 9.82 -10.05 -8.07
CA ASP A 85 10.36 -9.52 -9.33
C ASP A 85 10.27 -10.51 -10.51
N LYS A 86 10.19 -11.81 -10.23
CA LYS A 86 10.05 -12.86 -11.26
C LYS A 86 8.71 -12.80 -12.00
N LEU A 87 7.72 -12.08 -11.45
CA LEU A 87 6.44 -11.88 -12.10
C LEU A 87 6.48 -10.74 -13.13
N VAL A 88 7.44 -9.83 -13.03
CA VAL A 88 7.55 -8.69 -13.96
C VAL A 88 7.75 -9.19 -15.40
N GLY A 89 6.95 -8.64 -16.32
CA GLY A 89 6.92 -9.02 -17.72
C GLY A 89 6.01 -10.19 -18.06
N LYS A 90 5.43 -10.89 -17.07
CA LYS A 90 4.52 -12.00 -17.33
C LYS A 90 3.10 -11.52 -17.65
N GLU A 91 2.48 -12.22 -18.59
CA GLU A 91 1.05 -12.11 -18.87
C GLU A 91 0.29 -12.90 -17.82
N MET A 92 -0.56 -12.22 -17.04
CA MET A 92 -1.27 -12.85 -15.92
C MET A 92 -2.79 -12.71 -16.03
N ILE A 93 -3.32 -12.37 -17.21
CA ILE A 93 -4.77 -12.16 -17.39
C ILE A 93 -5.58 -13.41 -17.01
N ASP A 94 -5.05 -14.59 -17.27
CA ASP A 94 -5.69 -15.89 -16.99
C ASP A 94 -5.23 -16.52 -15.66
N ALA A 95 -4.44 -15.80 -14.86
CA ALA A 95 -4.00 -16.30 -13.57
C ALA A 95 -5.16 -16.39 -12.58
N GLN A 96 -5.23 -17.50 -11.86
CA GLN A 96 -6.23 -17.77 -10.84
C GLN A 96 -5.60 -17.78 -9.45
N ASP A 97 -6.36 -17.35 -8.46
CA ASP A 97 -6.02 -17.60 -7.06
C ASP A 97 -6.41 -19.03 -6.64
N VAL A 98 -6.19 -19.39 -5.38
CA VAL A 98 -6.48 -20.75 -4.86
C VAL A 98 -7.96 -21.11 -4.89
N ASP A 99 -8.86 -20.15 -5.02
CA ASP A 99 -10.31 -20.37 -5.13
C ASP A 99 -10.77 -20.39 -6.61
N GLY A 100 -9.83 -20.29 -7.56
CA GLY A 100 -10.14 -20.28 -9.00
C GLY A 100 -10.58 -18.91 -9.52
N LYS A 101 -10.38 -17.84 -8.76
CA LYS A 101 -10.76 -16.49 -9.18
C LYS A 101 -9.71 -15.92 -10.14
N PHE A 102 -10.14 -15.45 -11.30
CA PHE A 102 -9.31 -14.75 -12.28
C PHE A 102 -9.05 -13.31 -11.80
N PHE A 103 -8.20 -13.16 -10.80
CA PHE A 103 -8.03 -11.90 -10.06
C PHE A 103 -7.40 -10.79 -10.90
N VAL A 104 -6.52 -11.09 -11.85
CA VAL A 104 -5.94 -10.07 -12.74
C VAL A 104 -6.97 -9.60 -13.76
N LYS A 105 -7.76 -10.53 -14.35
CA LYS A 105 -8.84 -10.18 -15.26
C LYS A 105 -9.87 -9.28 -14.60
N GLU A 106 -10.33 -9.61 -13.41
CA GLU A 106 -11.26 -8.78 -12.63
C GLU A 106 -10.67 -7.40 -12.35
N ARG A 107 -9.40 -7.32 -11.96
CA ARG A 107 -8.69 -6.06 -11.72
C ARG A 107 -8.65 -5.17 -12.94
N VAL A 108 -8.32 -5.73 -14.09
CA VAL A 108 -8.31 -5.01 -15.37
C VAL A 108 -9.71 -4.51 -15.75
N ASP A 109 -10.72 -5.36 -15.59
CA ASP A 109 -12.11 -4.99 -15.89
C ASP A 109 -12.59 -3.86 -14.96
N LEU A 110 -12.27 -3.93 -13.66
CA LEU A 110 -12.55 -2.85 -12.70
C LEU A 110 -11.82 -1.55 -13.06
N ALA A 111 -10.56 -1.62 -13.46
CA ALA A 111 -9.76 -0.46 -13.84
C ALA A 111 -10.27 0.23 -15.11
N LYS A 112 -10.91 -0.48 -16.01
CA LYS A 112 -11.52 0.10 -17.23
C LYS A 112 -12.70 1.02 -16.94
N THR A 113 -13.42 0.77 -15.84
CA THR A 113 -14.68 1.46 -15.50
C THR A 113 -14.59 2.31 -14.23
N ASN A 114 -13.54 2.16 -13.41
CA ASN A 114 -13.37 2.87 -12.16
C ASN A 114 -11.99 3.54 -12.09
N ALA A 115 -11.95 4.79 -11.65
CA ALA A 115 -10.70 5.50 -11.39
C ALA A 115 -9.96 4.92 -10.19
N THR A 116 -10.71 4.51 -9.16
CA THR A 116 -10.21 3.84 -7.96
C THR A 116 -11.15 2.71 -7.55
N PHE A 117 -10.62 1.66 -6.95
CA PHE A 117 -11.43 0.54 -6.49
C PHE A 117 -10.68 -0.32 -5.47
N TRP A 118 -11.44 -1.13 -4.74
CA TRP A 118 -10.94 -2.23 -3.92
C TRP A 118 -11.30 -3.56 -4.55
N GLN A 119 -10.42 -4.55 -4.38
CA GLN A 119 -10.61 -5.91 -4.88
C GLN A 119 -10.17 -6.93 -3.83
N ASP A 120 -10.97 -7.96 -3.61
CA ASP A 120 -10.65 -9.08 -2.73
C ASP A 120 -10.19 -10.29 -3.54
N TYR A 121 -9.10 -10.92 -3.11
CA TYR A 121 -8.60 -12.18 -3.65
C TYR A 121 -7.64 -12.83 -2.65
N LYS A 122 -7.09 -14.00 -2.95
CA LYS A 122 -6.08 -14.64 -2.10
C LYS A 122 -4.72 -14.62 -2.77
N PHE A 123 -3.69 -14.29 -1.99
CA PHE A 123 -2.32 -14.26 -2.51
C PHE A 123 -1.30 -14.54 -1.41
N VAL A 124 -0.06 -14.83 -1.81
CA VAL A 124 1.04 -15.09 -0.87
C VAL A 124 1.41 -13.80 -0.13
N ASN A 125 1.31 -13.83 1.19
CA ASN A 125 1.78 -12.76 2.05
C ASN A 125 3.32 -12.80 2.11
N PRO A 126 4.04 -11.70 1.81
CA PRO A 126 5.50 -11.70 1.77
C PRO A 126 6.15 -11.86 3.15
N VAL A 127 5.41 -11.60 4.24
CA VAL A 127 5.88 -11.73 5.62
C VAL A 127 5.63 -13.14 6.16
N SER A 128 4.37 -13.60 6.13
CA SER A 128 3.99 -14.92 6.66
C SER A 128 4.37 -16.09 5.74
N LYS A 129 4.61 -15.82 4.44
CA LYS A 129 4.84 -16.82 3.38
C LYS A 129 3.65 -17.76 3.13
N LYS A 130 2.48 -17.41 3.63
CA LYS A 130 1.23 -18.16 3.46
C LYS A 130 0.32 -17.49 2.44
N ILE A 131 -0.55 -18.28 1.80
CA ILE A 131 -1.65 -17.76 1.01
C ILE A 131 -2.74 -17.30 1.96
N GLU A 132 -3.06 -16.02 1.89
CA GLU A 132 -4.01 -15.37 2.81
C GLU A 132 -4.97 -14.47 2.02
N PRO A 133 -6.16 -14.18 2.57
CA PRO A 133 -7.04 -13.16 2.02
C PRO A 133 -6.33 -11.82 1.92
N LYS A 134 -6.53 -11.13 0.79
CA LYS A 134 -5.92 -9.83 0.50
C LYS A 134 -6.98 -8.87 -0.01
N GLN A 135 -6.98 -7.65 0.51
CA GLN A 135 -7.72 -6.52 -0.06
C GLN A 135 -6.75 -5.61 -0.79
N MET A 136 -6.94 -5.46 -2.09
CA MET A 136 -6.10 -4.66 -2.97
C MET A 136 -6.81 -3.36 -3.31
N TYR A 137 -6.17 -2.23 -3.01
CA TYR A 137 -6.57 -0.91 -3.49
C TYR A 137 -5.84 -0.58 -4.78
N CYS A 138 -6.55 -0.10 -5.77
CA CYS A 138 -5.98 0.27 -7.07
C CYS A 138 -6.43 1.67 -7.49
N GLU A 139 -5.55 2.37 -8.19
CA GLU A 139 -5.85 3.58 -8.94
C GLU A 139 -5.46 3.37 -10.41
N ARG A 140 -6.34 3.75 -11.31
CA ARG A 140 -6.04 3.75 -12.73
C ARG A 140 -5.12 4.93 -13.07
N LEU A 141 -4.07 4.66 -13.83
CA LEU A 141 -3.19 5.67 -14.39
C LEU A 141 -2.92 5.35 -15.87
N GLY A 142 -3.61 6.05 -16.78
CA GLY A 142 -3.55 5.75 -18.21
C GLY A 142 -3.99 4.32 -18.52
N ASP A 143 -3.12 3.56 -19.16
CA ASP A 143 -3.33 2.14 -19.51
C ASP A 143 -2.85 1.18 -18.44
N THR A 144 -2.70 1.64 -17.20
CA THR A 144 -2.22 0.85 -16.07
C THR A 144 -3.12 0.95 -14.86
N ALA A 145 -3.05 -0.06 -14.00
CA ALA A 145 -3.56 -0.05 -12.64
C ALA A 145 -2.39 -0.10 -11.65
N VAL A 146 -2.27 0.92 -10.81
CA VAL A 146 -1.28 0.99 -9.73
C VAL A 146 -1.95 0.56 -8.44
N CYS A 147 -1.44 -0.47 -7.79
CA CYS A 147 -2.12 -1.13 -6.69
C CYS A 147 -1.20 -1.39 -5.49
N GLY A 148 -1.81 -1.47 -4.32
CA GLY A 148 -1.21 -1.94 -3.08
C GLY A 148 -2.29 -2.52 -2.18
N GLY A 149 -1.98 -3.55 -1.41
CA GLY A 149 -3.01 -4.24 -0.66
C GLY A 149 -2.56 -4.72 0.71
N VAL A 150 -3.53 -5.04 1.54
CA VAL A 150 -3.37 -5.51 2.91
C VAL A 150 -3.90 -6.93 3.07
N TYR A 151 -3.32 -7.69 4.01
CA TYR A 151 -3.68 -9.09 4.26
C TYR A 151 -4.47 -9.30 5.55
N LYS A 152 -4.39 -8.35 6.48
CA LYS A 152 -5.18 -8.35 7.73
C LYS A 152 -6.07 -7.11 7.73
N PHE A 153 -7.38 -7.31 7.91
CA PHE A 153 -8.38 -6.25 7.83
C PHE A 153 -9.64 -6.61 8.61
#